data_739a7a5d86bd1ea3403d3696f490139f
#
_entry.id   739a7a5d86bd1ea3403d3696f490139f
#
_cell.length_a   1.000
_cell.length_b   1.000
_cell.length_c   1.000
_cell.angle_alpha   90.00
_cell.angle_beta   90.00
_cell.angle_gamma   90.00
#
_symmetry.space_group_name_H-M   'P 1'
#
loop_
_entity.id
_entity.type
_entity.pdbx_description
1 polymer ?
#
loop_
_entity_poly.entity_id
_entity_poly.type
_entity_poly.pdbx_seq_one_letter_code
_entity_poly.pdbx_strand_id
1 'polypeptide(L)'
;MDIQHIRCIQMIFFANLDKDDKFDIIFVDGLHKYEQCYKDLENSINHLEDNGFLLCHDMNPYNRWLARPELVNGETGDWNGDVYKSYIKFRQNHFDCCCCMLYDCDWGIGVIKKGI
;
A
#
# COMPACT_ATOMS: atom_id res chain seq x y z
N MET A 1 -9.37 17.24 -7.75
CA MET A 1 -8.02 16.94 -8.29
C MET A 1 -7.88 17.53 -9.67
N ASP A 2 -6.88 18.36 -9.87
CA ASP A 2 -6.56 18.92 -11.20
C ASP A 2 -5.66 17.92 -11.93
N ILE A 3 -6.17 17.31 -13.01
CA ILE A 3 -5.42 16.29 -13.75
C ILE A 3 -4.15 16.80 -14.42
N GLN A 4 -4.01 18.12 -14.63
CA GLN A 4 -2.81 18.70 -15.21
C GLN A 4 -1.64 18.79 -14.21
N HIS A 5 -1.91 18.65 -12.91
CA HIS A 5 -0.94 18.83 -11.83
C HIS A 5 -0.95 17.69 -10.82
N ILE A 6 -1.30 16.47 -11.27
CA ILE A 6 -1.30 15.28 -10.40
C ILE A 6 0.14 14.95 -10.01
N ARG A 7 0.40 14.87 -8.71
CA ARG A 7 1.69 14.44 -8.17
C ARG A 7 1.58 12.98 -7.75
N CYS A 8 2.41 12.12 -8.34
CA CYS A 8 2.46 10.69 -8.06
C CYS A 8 3.83 10.30 -7.53
N ILE A 9 3.86 9.34 -6.63
CA ILE A 9 5.11 8.78 -6.11
C ILE A 9 4.93 7.29 -5.81
N GLN A 10 5.99 6.52 -6.05
CA GLN A 10 6.11 5.16 -5.54
C GLN A 10 6.96 5.20 -4.28
N MET A 11 6.39 4.75 -3.17
CA MET A 11 7.06 4.83 -1.87
C MET A 11 7.88 3.57 -1.62
N ILE A 12 9.19 3.77 -1.52
CA ILE A 12 10.15 2.76 -1.08
C ILE A 12 10.78 3.21 0.24
N PHE A 13 11.07 4.51 0.37
CA PHE A 13 11.64 5.10 1.58
C PHE A 13 10.99 6.45 1.87
N PHE A 14 10.64 6.67 3.14
CA PHE A 14 10.07 7.94 3.62
C PHE A 14 11.12 8.89 4.19
N ALA A 15 12.35 8.42 4.44
CA ALA A 15 13.38 9.19 5.14
C ALA A 15 13.82 10.45 4.37
N ASN A 16 13.65 10.49 3.05
CA ASN A 16 14.09 11.60 2.21
C ASN A 16 12.96 12.59 1.87
N LEU A 17 11.76 12.39 2.42
CA LEU A 17 10.65 13.31 2.19
C LEU A 17 10.56 14.36 3.30
N ASP A 18 10.29 15.60 2.91
CA ASP A 18 9.85 16.60 3.86
C ASP A 18 8.47 16.23 4.39
N LYS A 19 8.23 16.51 5.68
CA LYS A 19 6.92 16.23 6.29
C LYS A 19 5.76 16.95 5.61
N ASP A 20 6.03 18.04 4.89
CA ASP A 20 5.03 18.84 4.19
C ASP A 20 4.86 18.43 2.72
N ASP A 21 5.64 17.47 2.24
CA ASP A 21 5.45 16.93 0.89
C ASP A 21 4.14 16.17 0.79
N LYS A 22 3.31 16.55 -0.19
CA LYS A 22 2.00 15.94 -0.42
C LYS A 22 1.89 15.45 -1.86
N PHE A 23 1.20 14.33 -2.02
CA PHE A 23 1.00 13.69 -3.32
C PHE A 23 -0.48 13.35 -3.51
N ASP A 24 -0.91 13.37 -4.75
CA ASP A 24 -2.28 12.97 -5.11
C ASP A 24 -2.43 11.46 -5.20
N ILE A 25 -1.38 10.77 -5.63
CA ILE A 25 -1.35 9.30 -5.72
C ILE A 25 -0.03 8.81 -5.16
N ILE A 26 -0.13 7.85 -4.24
CA ILE A 26 1.03 7.16 -3.67
C ILE A 26 0.85 5.68 -3.94
N PHE A 27 1.88 5.03 -4.48
CA PHE A 27 1.90 3.60 -4.72
C PHE A 27 2.88 2.93 -3.76
N VAL A 28 2.39 1.99 -2.96
CA VAL A 28 3.19 1.24 -1.99
C VAL A 28 3.40 -0.18 -2.53
N ASP A 29 4.62 -0.49 -2.91
CA ASP A 29 5.06 -1.79 -3.38
C ASP A 29 6.53 -1.97 -2.97
N GLY A 30 6.72 -2.23 -1.69
CA GLY A 30 8.04 -2.34 -1.10
C GLY A 30 8.36 -3.75 -0.62
N LEU A 31 8.90 -3.85 0.57
CA LEU A 31 9.21 -5.12 1.19
C LEU A 31 7.92 -5.90 1.49
N HIS A 32 7.89 -7.18 1.08
CA HIS A 32 6.71 -8.05 1.24
C HIS A 32 6.58 -8.56 2.69
N LYS A 33 6.63 -7.65 3.66
CA LYS A 33 6.47 -7.97 5.09
C LYS A 33 5.45 -7.05 5.74
N TYR A 34 4.61 -7.63 6.57
CA TYR A 34 3.49 -6.99 7.22
C TYR A 34 3.88 -5.70 7.96
N GLU A 35 4.85 -5.79 8.85
CA GLU A 35 5.22 -4.68 9.72
C GLU A 35 5.74 -3.47 8.92
N GLN A 36 6.58 -3.72 7.93
CA GLN A 36 7.13 -2.66 7.10
C GLN A 36 6.05 -2.06 6.21
N CYS A 37 5.22 -2.90 5.60
CA CYS A 37 4.13 -2.42 4.77
C CYS A 37 3.15 -1.56 5.56
N TYR A 38 2.82 -1.97 6.79
CA TYR A 38 1.94 -1.18 7.64
C TYR A 38 2.53 0.20 7.95
N LYS A 39 3.83 0.27 8.25
CA LYS A 39 4.53 1.54 8.45
C LYS A 39 4.47 2.41 7.19
N ASP A 40 4.65 1.79 6.03
CA ASP A 40 4.60 2.50 4.76
C ASP A 40 3.20 3.08 4.51
N LEU A 41 2.14 2.33 4.83
CA LEU A 41 0.77 2.84 4.72
C LEU A 41 0.51 4.01 5.67
N GLU A 42 0.91 3.89 6.93
CA GLU A 42 0.74 4.95 7.93
C GLU A 42 1.52 6.20 7.54
N ASN A 43 2.75 6.05 7.07
CA ASN A 43 3.54 7.19 6.61
C ASN A 43 2.95 7.81 5.34
N SER A 44 2.46 6.96 4.42
CA SER A 44 1.88 7.43 3.16
C SER A 44 0.65 8.30 3.38
N ILE A 45 -0.22 7.95 4.32
CA ILE A 45 -1.43 8.74 4.57
C ILE A 45 -1.09 10.17 5.02
N ASN A 46 0.03 10.35 5.70
CA ASN A 46 0.49 11.67 6.12
C ASN A 46 1.03 12.52 4.96
N HIS A 47 1.39 11.89 3.86
CA HIS A 47 1.88 12.55 2.65
C HIS A 47 0.84 12.59 1.52
N LEU A 48 -0.38 12.18 1.80
CA LEU A 48 -1.46 12.14 0.81
C LEU A 48 -2.30 13.40 0.90
N GLU A 49 -2.55 14.01 -0.27
CA GLU A 49 -3.49 15.14 -0.34
C GLU A 49 -4.90 14.69 0.02
N ASP A 50 -5.74 15.62 0.47
CA ASP A 50 -7.16 15.37 0.66
C ASP A 50 -7.77 14.90 -0.66
N ASN A 51 -8.59 13.85 -0.61
CA ASN A 51 -9.15 13.16 -1.78
C ASN A 51 -8.10 12.48 -2.66
N GLY A 52 -6.87 12.32 -2.17
CA GLY A 52 -5.84 11.55 -2.85
C GLY A 52 -6.04 10.05 -2.69
N PHE A 53 -5.31 9.29 -3.50
CA PHE A 53 -5.38 7.82 -3.52
C PHE A 53 -4.06 7.19 -3.12
N LEU A 54 -4.15 6.21 -2.23
CA LEU A 54 -3.05 5.35 -1.83
C LEU A 54 -3.32 3.95 -2.38
N LEU A 55 -2.40 3.44 -3.18
CA LEU A 55 -2.51 2.13 -3.83
C LEU A 55 -1.49 1.18 -3.22
N CYS A 56 -1.93 -0.03 -2.87
CA CYS A 56 -1.10 -1.03 -2.21
C CYS A 56 -1.09 -2.33 -3.00
N HIS A 57 0.08 -2.83 -3.33
CA HIS A 57 0.28 -4.04 -4.12
C HIS A 57 0.21 -5.30 -3.22
N ASP A 58 -0.11 -6.47 -3.82
CA ASP A 58 -0.11 -7.78 -3.16
C ASP A 58 -1.10 -7.92 -1.99
N MET A 59 -2.25 -7.28 -2.07
CA MET A 59 -3.21 -7.26 -0.97
C MET A 59 -4.23 -8.41 -1.00
N ASN A 60 -4.21 -9.24 -2.05
CA ASN A 60 -5.11 -10.40 -2.19
C ASN A 60 -4.34 -11.60 -2.74
N PRO A 61 -3.45 -12.22 -1.97
CA PRO A 61 -2.73 -13.41 -2.42
C PRO A 61 -3.71 -14.55 -2.71
N TYR A 62 -3.44 -15.33 -3.76
CA TYR A 62 -4.35 -16.37 -4.24
C TYR A 62 -4.44 -17.58 -3.31
N ASN A 63 -3.41 -17.81 -2.47
CA ASN A 63 -3.39 -18.94 -1.56
C ASN A 63 -2.40 -18.68 -0.41
N ARG A 64 -2.40 -19.58 0.57
CA ARG A 64 -1.55 -19.46 1.75
C ARG A 64 -0.06 -19.53 1.44
N TRP A 65 0.31 -20.28 0.40
CA TRP A 65 1.70 -20.41 0.01
C TRP A 65 2.27 -19.07 -0.48
N LEU A 66 1.54 -18.36 -1.33
CA LEU A 66 1.93 -17.03 -1.79
C LEU A 66 1.98 -16.01 -0.64
N ALA A 67 1.14 -16.19 0.37
CA ALA A 67 1.01 -15.28 1.52
C ALA A 67 1.96 -15.62 2.66
N ARG A 68 2.85 -16.62 2.51
CA ARG A 68 3.77 -16.99 3.59
C ARG A 68 4.66 -15.81 3.97
N PRO A 69 4.97 -15.64 5.27
CA PRO A 69 5.66 -14.43 5.73
C PRO A 69 7.11 -14.32 5.27
N GLU A 70 7.75 -15.43 4.92
CA GLU A 70 9.16 -15.44 4.54
C GLU A 70 9.45 -16.39 3.39
N LEU A 71 10.44 -15.97 2.56
CA LEU A 71 11.05 -16.87 1.57
C LEU A 71 12.10 -17.74 2.24
N VAL A 72 12.15 -19.02 1.85
CA VAL A 72 13.23 -19.92 2.23
C VAL A 72 14.34 -19.80 1.18
N ASN A 73 15.61 -19.89 1.62
CA ASN A 73 16.77 -19.81 0.73
C ASN A 73 16.64 -20.80 -0.43
N GLY A 74 16.83 -20.30 -1.66
CA GLY A 74 16.74 -21.08 -2.87
C GLY A 74 15.35 -21.20 -3.47
N GLU A 75 14.31 -20.66 -2.83
CA GLU A 75 12.98 -20.58 -3.42
C GLU A 75 12.95 -19.59 -4.59
N THR A 76 12.24 -19.97 -5.64
CA THR A 76 11.96 -19.13 -6.80
C THR A 76 10.46 -19.10 -7.05
N GLY A 77 10.00 -18.11 -7.83
CA GLY A 77 8.61 -17.96 -8.19
C GLY A 77 7.92 -16.84 -7.41
N ASP A 78 6.61 -16.80 -7.53
CA ASP A 78 5.81 -15.72 -6.96
C ASP A 78 5.75 -15.80 -5.43
N TRP A 79 5.85 -14.63 -4.82
CA TRP A 79 5.73 -14.49 -3.37
C TRP A 79 5.14 -13.12 -3.05
N ASN A 80 3.99 -13.11 -2.39
CA ASN A 80 3.33 -11.89 -1.97
C ASN A 80 3.71 -11.50 -0.54
N GLY A 81 4.13 -12.47 0.28
CA GLY A 81 4.34 -12.24 1.70
C GLY A 81 3.03 -12.04 2.46
N ASP A 82 3.13 -11.56 3.67
CA ASP A 82 1.98 -11.32 4.54
C ASP A 82 1.51 -9.86 4.56
N VAL A 83 1.84 -9.10 3.51
CA VAL A 83 1.51 -7.66 3.41
C VAL A 83 0.01 -7.38 3.42
N TYR A 84 -0.83 -8.34 2.96
CA TYR A 84 -2.28 -8.16 2.96
C TYR A 84 -2.83 -7.86 4.36
N LYS A 85 -2.17 -8.33 5.41
CA LYS A 85 -2.56 -8.05 6.80
C LYS A 85 -2.44 -6.57 7.15
N SER A 86 -1.50 -5.87 6.53
CA SER A 86 -1.30 -4.44 6.75
C SER A 86 -2.51 -3.64 6.24
N TYR A 87 -3.07 -4.04 5.10
CA TYR A 87 -4.26 -3.40 4.54
C TYR A 87 -5.49 -3.62 5.44
N ILE A 88 -5.65 -4.83 5.94
CA ILE A 88 -6.75 -5.14 6.87
C ILE A 88 -6.63 -4.29 8.14
N LYS A 89 -5.44 -4.23 8.72
CA LYS A 89 -5.19 -3.43 9.93
C LYS A 89 -5.40 -1.94 9.68
N PHE A 90 -4.96 -1.44 8.53
CA PHE A 90 -5.16 -0.06 8.17
C PHE A 90 -6.65 0.29 8.11
N ARG A 91 -7.45 -0.54 7.46
CA ARG A 91 -8.91 -0.33 7.38
C ARG A 91 -9.56 -0.30 8.75
N GLN A 92 -9.09 -1.11 9.67
CA GLN A 92 -9.63 -1.16 11.05
C GLN A 92 -9.31 0.10 11.85
N ASN A 93 -8.23 0.79 11.51
CA ASN A 93 -7.72 1.93 12.27
C ASN A 93 -8.03 3.30 11.61
N HIS A 94 -8.54 3.31 10.38
CA HIS A 94 -8.77 4.55 9.63
C HIS A 94 -10.20 4.60 9.07
N PHE A 95 -11.15 4.95 9.90
CA PHE A 95 -12.56 5.08 9.50
C PHE A 95 -12.85 6.35 8.69
N ASP A 96 -11.90 7.27 8.65
CA ASP A 96 -11.96 8.49 7.86
C ASP A 96 -11.52 8.30 6.40
N CYS A 97 -11.11 7.10 6.05
CA CYS A 97 -10.71 6.73 4.70
C CYS A 97 -11.72 5.78 4.07
N CYS A 98 -11.91 5.92 2.76
CA CYS A 98 -12.71 5.01 1.97
C CYS A 98 -11.78 3.95 1.34
N CYS A 99 -12.07 2.67 1.55
CA CYS A 99 -11.19 1.58 1.11
C CYS A 99 -11.95 0.60 0.20
N CYS A 100 -11.31 0.19 -0.88
CA CYS A 100 -11.80 -0.90 -1.73
C CYS A 100 -10.61 -1.72 -2.26
N MET A 101 -10.90 -2.76 -3.05
CA MET A 101 -9.85 -3.61 -3.59
C MET A 101 -10.15 -3.98 -5.04
N LEU A 102 -9.13 -3.93 -5.88
CA LEU A 102 -9.14 -4.50 -7.23
C LEU A 102 -8.60 -5.93 -7.14
N TYR A 103 -9.50 -6.92 -7.22
CA TYR A 103 -9.16 -8.31 -6.92
C TYR A 103 -8.35 -8.99 -8.01
N ASP A 104 -8.63 -8.70 -9.27
CA ASP A 104 -8.18 -9.49 -10.41
C ASP A 104 -6.93 -8.93 -11.10
N CYS A 105 -6.14 -8.12 -10.43
CA CYS A 105 -4.88 -7.61 -10.97
C CYS A 105 -3.80 -7.60 -9.90
N ASP A 106 -2.59 -7.96 -10.30
CA ASP A 106 -1.37 -7.90 -9.49
C ASP A 106 -1.53 -8.43 -8.06
N TRP A 107 -2.16 -9.61 -7.91
CA TRP A 107 -2.45 -10.24 -6.62
C TRP A 107 -3.21 -9.33 -5.66
N GLY A 108 -4.08 -8.48 -6.21
CA GLY A 108 -4.93 -7.56 -5.46
C GLY A 108 -4.26 -6.22 -5.18
N ILE A 109 -4.93 -5.16 -5.63
CA ILE A 109 -4.52 -3.79 -5.32
C ILE A 109 -5.52 -3.22 -4.33
N GLY A 110 -5.03 -2.92 -3.12
CA GLY A 110 -5.79 -2.18 -2.14
C GLY A 110 -5.83 -0.71 -2.53
N VAL A 111 -7.02 -0.13 -2.55
CA VAL A 111 -7.22 1.28 -2.90
C VAL A 111 -7.76 1.99 -1.67
N ILE A 112 -7.04 2.99 -1.21
CA ILE A 112 -7.41 3.81 -0.06
C ILE A 112 -7.55 5.24 -0.56
N LYS A 113 -8.75 5.81 -0.40
CA LYS A 113 -8.99 7.22 -0.68
C LYS A 113 -9.05 7.98 0.63
N LYS A 114 -8.26 9.05 0.75
CA LYS A 114 -8.29 9.92 1.92
C LYS A 114 -9.55 10.77 1.92
N GLY A 115 -10.30 10.72 3.02
CA GLY A 115 -11.61 11.36 3.13
C GLY A 115 -12.75 10.44 2.68
N ILE A 116 -13.93 10.87 2.95
CA ILE A 116 -15.16 10.13 2.64
C ILE A 116 -15.99 10.86 1.58
#